data_bf3ec009723d9dad7849af8b520f8b89
#
_entry.id   bf3ec009723d9dad7849af8b520f8b89
#
_cell.length_a   1.000
_cell.length_b   1.000
_cell.length_c   1.000
_cell.angle_alpha   90.00
_cell.angle_beta   90.00
_cell.angle_gamma   90.00
#
_symmetry.space_group_name_H-M   'P 1'
#
loop_
_entity.id
_entity.type
_entity.pdbx_description
1 polymer ?
#
loop_
_entity_poly.entity_id
_entity_poly.type
_entity_poly.pdbx_seq_one_letter_code
_entity_poly.pdbx_strand_id
1 'polypeptide(L)'
;MTSINRRDLLAAGAAGGLAAYAPGALAQGRTVNLKFGNAGNPQTISNRFNVKLWEEVAKRTNNGIKVEIFAGTLGGEQRLLEGMALGTIDVYNGAYTGTREFDIFYSPGFFRDGAHAKRVIQGPIGARASEVLEKRYQARLLGIGRLGPWVLSTKKKISSLDEIRGMKLRAPQIEGMVEALKHLGANPTPIAFNEIYLALQNGTVDGFVSALNPSVAGKFFEVSKYVLSNPFGEGLDKEAISTRAWRRLSDSQQRVVLQTFEELEATEYFQAGINAITTDLNTWRQANGADSVVTIDQQDIVRRMEPLNKRLADEVYGPGTWDTIRSL
;
A
#
# COMPACT_ATOMS: atom_id res chain seq x y z
N MET A 1 81.72 27.15 -4.01
CA MET A 1 81.36 26.44 -2.79
C MET A 1 80.87 27.47 -1.76
N THR A 2 79.64 27.80 -1.77
CA THR A 2 79.05 28.79 -0.86
C THR A 2 78.30 28.01 0.26
N SER A 3 78.79 28.14 1.47
CA SER A 3 78.28 27.51 2.70
C SER A 3 76.94 28.18 3.10
N ILE A 4 75.88 27.41 3.16
CA ILE A 4 74.54 27.83 3.72
C ILE A 4 74.71 27.88 5.24
N ASN A 5 74.47 29.05 5.82
CA ASN A 5 74.65 29.36 7.21
C ASN A 5 73.38 28.88 8.00
N ARG A 6 73.56 28.20 9.15
CA ARG A 6 72.55 27.64 10.01
C ARG A 6 71.50 28.64 10.59
N ARG A 7 71.77 29.95 10.39
CA ARG A 7 70.87 31.01 10.86
C ARG A 7 69.71 31.32 9.90
N ASP A 8 69.85 30.95 8.63
CA ASP A 8 68.80 31.19 7.64
C ASP A 8 67.68 30.12 7.63
N LEU A 9 67.90 29.01 8.36
CA LEU A 9 66.93 27.91 8.51
C LEU A 9 65.94 28.13 9.65
N LEU A 10 66.10 29.14 10.51
CA LEU A 10 65.23 29.41 11.66
C LEU A 10 64.23 30.57 11.41
N ALA A 11 64.32 31.25 10.29
CA ALA A 11 63.37 32.34 9.94
C ALA A 11 62.22 31.87 9.04
N ALA A 12 62.17 30.61 8.57
CA ALA A 12 61.14 30.08 7.71
C ALA A 12 60.06 29.28 8.44
N GLY A 13 60.14 29.22 9.80
CA GLY A 13 59.27 28.35 10.63
C GLY A 13 58.06 29.02 11.29
N ALA A 14 57.77 30.31 11.03
CA ALA A 14 56.75 31.05 11.82
C ALA A 14 55.57 31.61 10.97
N ALA A 15 55.33 31.10 9.76
CA ALA A 15 54.19 31.53 8.92
C ALA A 15 53.37 30.34 8.38
N GLY A 16 53.01 29.40 9.24
CA GLY A 16 52.22 28.24 8.79
C GLY A 16 51.41 27.68 9.94
N GLY A 17 50.28 28.28 10.29
CA GLY A 17 49.49 27.69 11.38
C GLY A 17 48.21 28.41 11.76
N LEU A 18 47.52 29.03 10.84
CA LEU A 18 46.12 29.31 10.98
C LEU A 18 45.37 28.49 9.92
N ALA A 19 45.37 27.17 10.08
CA ALA A 19 44.37 26.33 9.48
C ALA A 19 43.04 26.74 10.14
N ALA A 20 42.26 27.54 9.43
CA ALA A 20 40.89 27.84 9.77
C ALA A 20 40.17 26.52 10.01
N TYR A 21 39.82 26.24 11.24
CA TYR A 21 38.75 25.30 11.56
C TYR A 21 37.51 25.83 10.84
N ALA A 22 37.23 25.33 9.67
CA ALA A 22 35.93 25.41 9.03
C ALA A 22 35.04 24.42 9.81
N PRO A 23 34.13 24.89 10.69
CA PRO A 23 33.15 24.00 11.28
C PRO A 23 32.13 23.72 10.17
N GLY A 24 32.15 22.51 9.62
CA GLY A 24 31.04 22.13 8.75
C GLY A 24 31.36 21.53 7.40
N ALA A 25 32.44 20.77 7.25
CA ALA A 25 32.38 19.66 6.34
C ALA A 25 31.51 18.58 7.03
N LEU A 26 30.21 18.82 7.13
CA LEU A 26 29.23 17.77 7.34
C LEU A 26 29.53 16.75 6.24
N ALA A 27 30.08 15.60 6.64
CA ALA A 27 30.24 14.46 5.77
C ALA A 27 28.89 14.30 5.08
N GLN A 28 28.79 14.70 3.80
CA GLN A 28 27.62 14.38 2.99
C GLN A 28 27.58 12.85 2.95
N GLY A 29 26.80 12.28 3.85
CA GLY A 29 26.63 10.85 3.97
C GLY A 29 26.25 10.31 2.60
N ARG A 30 26.85 9.18 2.23
CA ARG A 30 26.61 8.50 0.94
C ARG A 30 25.11 8.43 0.70
N THR A 31 24.62 8.98 -0.42
CA THR A 31 23.21 8.90 -0.84
C THR A 31 22.78 7.43 -0.90
N VAL A 32 21.68 7.11 -0.23
CA VAL A 32 21.05 5.79 -0.28
C VAL A 32 20.04 5.79 -1.42
N ASN A 33 20.31 5.01 -2.45
CA ASN A 33 19.37 4.81 -3.56
C ASN A 33 18.50 3.60 -3.26
N LEU A 34 17.18 3.76 -3.41
CA LEU A 34 16.15 2.75 -3.17
C LEU A 34 15.32 2.56 -4.44
N LYS A 35 14.75 1.35 -4.59
CA LYS A 35 13.81 1.00 -5.66
C LYS A 35 12.43 0.76 -5.06
N PHE A 36 11.47 1.55 -5.51
CA PHE A 36 10.07 1.41 -5.12
C PHE A 36 9.29 0.66 -6.19
N GLY A 37 8.41 -0.27 -5.78
CA GLY A 37 7.50 -1.01 -6.64
C GLY A 37 6.05 -0.94 -6.18
N ASN A 38 5.13 -0.71 -7.14
CA ASN A 38 3.68 -0.82 -6.97
C ASN A 38 3.07 -1.41 -8.25
N ALA A 39 2.04 -2.26 -8.12
CA ALA A 39 1.40 -2.92 -9.25
C ALA A 39 0.45 -2.01 -10.06
N GLY A 40 0.00 -0.89 -9.49
CA GLY A 40 -0.87 0.08 -10.14
C GLY A 40 -0.14 1.00 -11.10
N ASN A 41 -0.86 1.58 -12.06
CA ASN A 41 -0.30 2.56 -12.97
C ASN A 41 0.00 3.91 -12.27
N PRO A 42 0.75 4.84 -12.90
CA PRO A 42 1.14 6.11 -12.29
C PRO A 42 -0.02 7.03 -11.86
N GLN A 43 -1.21 6.86 -12.44
CA GLN A 43 -2.40 7.69 -12.16
C GLN A 43 -3.12 7.31 -10.87
N THR A 44 -2.80 6.17 -10.25
CA THR A 44 -3.41 5.78 -8.97
C THR A 44 -3.03 6.76 -7.86
N ILE A 45 -3.94 6.93 -6.89
CA ILE A 45 -3.67 7.77 -5.69
C ILE A 45 -2.43 7.25 -4.98
N SER A 46 -2.27 5.92 -4.85
CA SER A 46 -1.10 5.29 -4.22
C SER A 46 0.22 5.74 -4.84
N ASN A 47 0.31 5.70 -6.18
CA ASN A 47 1.55 6.08 -6.86
C ASN A 47 1.81 7.59 -6.80
N ARG A 48 0.77 8.44 -6.96
CA ARG A 48 0.93 9.89 -6.79
C ARG A 48 1.37 10.26 -5.36
N PHE A 49 0.78 9.60 -4.36
CA PHE A 49 1.20 9.74 -2.97
C PHE A 49 2.68 9.36 -2.79
N ASN A 50 3.10 8.23 -3.34
CA ASN A 50 4.47 7.75 -3.19
C ASN A 50 5.49 8.66 -3.91
N VAL A 51 5.16 9.23 -5.06
CA VAL A 51 5.99 10.28 -5.67
C VAL A 51 6.19 11.42 -4.68
N LYS A 52 5.10 11.98 -4.13
CA LYS A 52 5.15 13.09 -3.19
C LYS A 52 5.89 12.75 -1.89
N LEU A 53 5.64 11.56 -1.34
CA LEU A 53 6.31 11.06 -0.13
C LEU A 53 7.83 11.05 -0.31
N TRP A 54 8.29 10.40 -1.37
CA TRP A 54 9.73 10.19 -1.57
C TRP A 54 10.46 11.44 -2.07
N GLU A 55 9.78 12.35 -2.76
CA GLU A 55 10.30 13.68 -3.06
C GLU A 55 10.50 14.50 -1.77
N GLU A 56 9.52 14.48 -0.86
CA GLU A 56 9.63 15.20 0.41
C GLU A 56 10.69 14.57 1.33
N VAL A 57 10.81 13.24 1.37
CA VAL A 57 11.90 12.54 2.07
C VAL A 57 13.26 12.93 1.49
N ALA A 58 13.41 12.98 0.17
CA ALA A 58 14.66 13.40 -0.47
C ALA A 58 15.03 14.83 -0.06
N LYS A 59 14.06 15.75 -0.07
CA LYS A 59 14.24 17.14 0.35
C LYS A 59 14.65 17.26 1.82
N ARG A 60 13.94 16.59 2.74
CA ARG A 60 14.23 16.63 4.18
C ARG A 60 15.55 15.96 4.55
N THR A 61 16.06 15.07 3.71
CA THR A 61 17.36 14.41 3.90
C THR A 61 18.49 15.04 3.08
N ASN A 62 18.30 16.22 2.49
CA ASN A 62 19.26 16.87 1.59
C ASN A 62 19.77 15.91 0.49
N ASN A 63 18.87 15.16 -0.15
CA ASN A 63 19.16 14.09 -1.11
C ASN A 63 19.99 12.93 -0.56
N GLY A 64 20.00 12.73 0.77
CA GLY A 64 20.60 11.57 1.41
C GLY A 64 19.83 10.27 1.16
N ILE A 65 18.54 10.36 0.78
CA ILE A 65 17.72 9.24 0.27
C ILE A 65 17.18 9.64 -1.10
N LYS A 66 17.29 8.74 -2.07
CA LYS A 66 16.66 8.87 -3.40
C LYS A 66 15.93 7.58 -3.74
N VAL A 67 14.71 7.70 -4.28
CA VAL A 67 13.87 6.55 -4.63
C VAL A 67 13.53 6.60 -6.11
N GLU A 68 13.82 5.51 -6.80
CA GLU A 68 13.39 5.29 -8.18
C GLU A 68 12.04 4.56 -8.14
N ILE A 69 11.03 5.12 -8.81
CA ILE A 69 9.64 4.64 -8.74
C ILE A 69 9.28 3.83 -9.98
N PHE A 70 8.88 2.58 -9.77
CA PHE A 70 8.41 1.65 -10.78
C PHE A 70 6.91 1.38 -10.57
N ALA A 71 6.08 2.23 -11.16
CA ALA A 71 4.62 2.12 -11.10
C ALA A 71 4.09 1.23 -12.23
N GLY A 72 3.58 0.05 -11.89
CA GLY A 72 2.95 -0.90 -12.82
C GLY A 72 3.89 -1.64 -13.77
N THR A 73 5.21 -1.49 -13.64
CA THR A 73 6.19 -1.99 -14.61
C THR A 73 6.94 -3.25 -14.20
N LEU A 74 6.92 -3.61 -12.91
CA LEU A 74 7.68 -4.74 -12.36
C LEU A 74 6.84 -6.01 -12.10
N GLY A 75 5.57 -5.99 -12.50
CA GLY A 75 4.63 -7.11 -12.34
C GLY A 75 3.65 -6.91 -11.18
N GLY A 76 2.97 -8.01 -10.79
CA GLY A 76 1.97 -8.01 -9.73
C GLY A 76 2.58 -7.95 -8.33
N GLU A 77 1.71 -7.76 -7.34
CA GLU A 77 2.10 -7.51 -5.94
C GLU A 77 2.88 -8.66 -5.31
N GLN A 78 2.54 -9.91 -5.63
CA GLN A 78 3.30 -11.07 -5.15
C GLN A 78 4.76 -11.02 -5.59
N ARG A 79 5.01 -10.71 -6.87
CA ARG A 79 6.38 -10.60 -7.41
C ARG A 79 7.16 -9.45 -6.75
N LEU A 80 6.49 -8.36 -6.44
CA LEU A 80 7.11 -7.21 -5.75
C LEU A 80 7.54 -7.58 -4.33
N LEU A 81 6.69 -8.28 -3.57
CA LEU A 81 7.02 -8.76 -2.22
C LEU A 81 8.15 -9.79 -2.22
N GLU A 82 8.12 -10.75 -3.16
CA GLU A 82 9.23 -11.68 -3.36
C GLU A 82 10.53 -10.94 -3.71
N GLY A 83 10.41 -9.88 -4.53
CA GLY A 83 11.51 -8.97 -4.83
C GLY A 83 12.10 -8.28 -3.60
N MET A 84 11.28 -7.93 -2.61
CA MET A 84 11.77 -7.41 -1.32
C MET A 84 12.58 -8.45 -0.56
N ALA A 85 12.06 -9.67 -0.45
CA ALA A 85 12.76 -10.78 0.22
C ALA A 85 14.10 -11.10 -0.46
N LEU A 86 14.16 -11.07 -1.79
CA LEU A 86 15.37 -11.29 -2.59
C LEU A 86 16.27 -10.05 -2.68
N GLY A 87 15.75 -8.88 -2.33
CA GLY A 87 16.47 -7.61 -2.34
C GLY A 87 16.60 -6.91 -3.68
N THR A 88 15.73 -7.21 -4.63
CA THR A 88 15.62 -6.50 -5.92
C THR A 88 14.70 -5.28 -5.83
N ILE A 89 13.81 -5.25 -4.83
CA ILE A 89 12.93 -4.15 -4.45
C ILE A 89 13.27 -3.73 -3.01
N ASP A 90 13.37 -2.42 -2.79
CA ASP A 90 13.67 -1.86 -1.48
C ASP A 90 12.41 -1.38 -0.76
N VAL A 91 11.46 -0.80 -1.50
CA VAL A 91 10.20 -0.26 -0.97
C VAL A 91 9.03 -0.79 -1.79
N TYR A 92 7.95 -1.14 -1.11
CA TYR A 92 6.73 -1.67 -1.70
C TYR A 92 5.52 -0.94 -1.13
N ASN A 93 4.58 -0.60 -2.00
CA ASN A 93 3.24 -0.20 -1.59
C ASN A 93 2.21 -1.08 -2.30
N GLY A 94 1.21 -1.55 -1.56
CA GLY A 94 0.13 -2.36 -2.11
C GLY A 94 -0.69 -3.09 -1.07
N ALA A 95 -1.76 -3.73 -1.52
CA ALA A 95 -2.72 -4.42 -0.68
C ALA A 95 -2.25 -5.82 -0.26
N TYR A 96 -1.69 -6.58 -1.19
CA TYR A 96 -1.26 -7.95 -0.95
C TYR A 96 -0.08 -8.04 0.00
N THR A 97 -0.17 -8.95 0.96
CA THR A 97 0.92 -9.22 1.90
C THR A 97 1.37 -10.66 1.88
N GLY A 98 0.53 -11.57 1.37
CA GLY A 98 0.78 -13.01 1.42
C GLY A 98 0.91 -13.55 2.84
N THR A 99 0.36 -12.84 3.83
CA THR A 99 0.30 -13.25 5.23
C THR A 99 -1.15 -13.26 5.68
N ARG A 100 -1.59 -14.37 6.28
CA ARG A 100 -2.98 -14.54 6.70
C ARG A 100 -3.40 -13.47 7.71
N GLU A 101 -2.46 -13.01 8.54
CA GLU A 101 -2.66 -11.98 9.55
C GLU A 101 -3.14 -10.63 8.96
N PHE A 102 -2.63 -10.24 7.80
CA PHE A 102 -3.14 -9.06 7.10
C PHE A 102 -4.29 -9.39 6.14
N ASP A 103 -4.26 -10.54 5.51
CA ASP A 103 -5.18 -10.89 4.43
C ASP A 103 -6.64 -10.96 4.90
N ILE A 104 -6.91 -11.38 6.16
CA ILE A 104 -8.27 -11.39 6.72
C ILE A 104 -8.88 -9.99 6.87
N PHE A 105 -8.06 -8.95 6.97
CA PHE A 105 -8.54 -7.55 7.09
C PHE A 105 -9.26 -7.05 5.84
N TYR A 106 -9.09 -7.73 4.71
CA TYR A 106 -9.78 -7.40 3.46
C TYR A 106 -11.15 -8.06 3.31
N SER A 107 -11.55 -8.89 4.26
CA SER A 107 -12.89 -9.48 4.24
C SER A 107 -13.95 -8.37 4.36
N PRO A 108 -15.03 -8.42 3.55
CA PRO A 108 -16.09 -7.41 3.61
C PRO A 108 -16.70 -7.31 5.01
N GLY A 109 -16.93 -6.09 5.47
CA GLY A 109 -17.50 -5.85 6.80
C GLY A 109 -16.58 -6.20 7.98
N PHE A 110 -15.31 -6.51 7.75
CA PHE A 110 -14.33 -6.76 8.83
C PHE A 110 -14.14 -5.52 9.70
N PHE A 111 -14.00 -4.37 9.07
CA PHE A 111 -13.99 -3.07 9.74
C PHE A 111 -15.32 -2.34 9.55
N ARG A 112 -15.69 -1.50 10.53
CA ARG A 112 -16.86 -0.61 10.43
C ARG A 112 -16.62 0.54 9.47
N ASP A 113 -15.39 1.07 9.54
CA ASP A 113 -14.93 2.22 8.75
C ASP A 113 -13.38 2.31 8.82
N GLY A 114 -12.80 3.23 8.06
CA GLY A 114 -11.35 3.45 8.02
C GLY A 114 -10.75 3.91 9.37
N ALA A 115 -11.51 4.59 10.23
CA ALA A 115 -11.03 4.97 11.56
C ALA A 115 -10.94 3.74 12.48
N HIS A 116 -11.90 2.85 12.41
CA HIS A 116 -11.87 1.56 13.09
C HIS A 116 -10.69 0.70 12.60
N ALA A 117 -10.51 0.59 11.28
CA ALA A 117 -9.36 -0.10 10.71
C ALA A 117 -8.03 0.43 11.25
N LYS A 118 -7.88 1.77 11.32
CA LYS A 118 -6.68 2.41 11.86
C LYS A 118 -6.42 1.98 13.32
N ARG A 119 -7.43 2.00 14.19
CA ARG A 119 -7.28 1.61 15.61
C ARG A 119 -6.83 0.15 15.75
N VAL A 120 -7.45 -0.76 15.00
CA VAL A 120 -7.08 -2.19 15.05
C VAL A 120 -5.64 -2.41 14.58
N ILE A 121 -5.26 -1.77 13.47
CA ILE A 121 -3.95 -1.96 12.85
C ILE A 121 -2.82 -1.29 13.66
N GLN A 122 -3.10 -0.18 14.31
CA GLN A 122 -2.13 0.47 15.21
C GLN A 122 -2.02 -0.21 16.58
N GLY A 123 -2.91 -1.15 16.88
CA GLY A 123 -2.93 -1.92 18.12
C GLY A 123 -2.11 -3.23 18.08
N PRO A 124 -2.23 -4.06 19.12
CA PRO A 124 -1.48 -5.32 19.23
C PRO A 124 -1.72 -6.30 18.07
N ILE A 125 -2.93 -6.29 17.50
CA ILE A 125 -3.31 -7.16 16.37
C ILE A 125 -2.47 -6.80 15.13
N GLY A 126 -2.41 -5.51 14.79
CA GLY A 126 -1.58 -5.05 13.67
C GLY A 126 -0.08 -5.19 13.92
N ALA A 127 0.39 -5.05 15.17
CA ALA A 127 1.78 -5.29 15.53
C ALA A 127 2.18 -6.75 15.24
N ARG A 128 1.34 -7.73 15.65
CA ARG A 128 1.57 -9.15 15.32
C ARG A 128 1.58 -9.42 13.82
N ALA A 129 0.66 -8.82 13.07
CA ALA A 129 0.63 -8.94 11.61
C ALA A 129 1.92 -8.40 10.97
N SER A 130 2.42 -7.27 11.48
CA SER A 130 3.68 -6.65 11.01
C SER A 130 4.90 -7.53 11.27
N GLU A 131 4.97 -8.19 12.42
CA GLU A 131 6.05 -9.14 12.74
C GLU A 131 6.08 -10.32 11.77
N VAL A 132 4.92 -10.88 11.41
CA VAL A 132 4.83 -11.98 10.45
C VAL A 132 5.27 -11.53 9.06
N LEU A 133 4.84 -10.35 8.62
CA LEU A 133 5.26 -9.75 7.36
C LEU A 133 6.80 -9.58 7.32
N GLU A 134 7.40 -9.05 8.38
CA GLU A 134 8.84 -8.87 8.47
C GLU A 134 9.59 -10.20 8.43
N LYS A 135 9.13 -11.20 9.16
CA LYS A 135 9.74 -12.56 9.17
C LYS A 135 9.67 -13.23 7.81
N ARG A 136 8.53 -13.11 7.11
CA ARG A 136 8.31 -13.81 5.85
C ARG A 136 8.98 -13.14 4.65
N TYR A 137 8.87 -11.83 4.54
CA TYR A 137 9.33 -11.09 3.35
C TYR A 137 10.49 -10.15 3.62
N GLN A 138 11.04 -10.16 4.83
CA GLN A 138 12.04 -9.17 5.25
C GLN A 138 11.55 -7.73 5.01
N ALA A 139 10.26 -7.52 5.17
CA ALA A 139 9.55 -6.29 4.88
C ALA A 139 9.07 -5.63 6.19
N ARG A 140 9.70 -4.52 6.55
CA ARG A 140 9.30 -3.69 7.68
C ARG A 140 8.17 -2.77 7.26
N LEU A 141 7.05 -2.80 7.98
CA LEU A 141 5.95 -1.87 7.76
C LEU A 141 6.34 -0.46 8.20
N LEU A 142 6.22 0.52 7.29
CA LEU A 142 6.36 1.95 7.57
C LEU A 142 5.03 2.55 8.02
N GLY A 143 3.94 2.08 7.44
CA GLY A 143 2.59 2.49 7.77
C GLY A 143 1.56 1.88 6.83
N ILE A 144 0.30 2.30 6.99
CA ILE A 144 -0.82 1.84 6.18
C ILE A 144 -1.54 3.05 5.62
N GLY A 145 -1.54 3.15 4.29
CA GLY A 145 -2.34 4.11 3.55
C GLY A 145 -3.77 3.60 3.37
N ARG A 146 -4.74 4.51 3.51
CA ARG A 146 -6.15 4.20 3.33
C ARG A 146 -6.63 4.76 2.01
N LEU A 147 -6.82 3.86 1.03
CA LEU A 147 -7.12 4.22 -0.36
C LEU A 147 -8.60 4.54 -0.62
N GLY A 148 -9.47 4.32 0.35
CA GLY A 148 -10.92 4.37 0.18
C GLY A 148 -11.52 2.96 0.02
N PRO A 149 -12.80 2.86 -0.37
CA PRO A 149 -13.49 1.57 -0.36
C PRO A 149 -13.00 0.62 -1.46
N TRP A 150 -12.98 -0.65 -1.15
CA TRP A 150 -13.05 -1.69 -2.14
C TRP A 150 -14.49 -1.83 -2.63
N VAL A 151 -14.66 -2.13 -3.91
CA VAL A 151 -15.95 -2.27 -4.57
C VAL A 151 -16.06 -3.60 -5.29
N LEU A 152 -17.27 -4.10 -5.42
CA LEU A 152 -17.62 -5.19 -6.33
C LEU A 152 -18.10 -4.59 -7.63
N SER A 153 -17.54 -5.03 -8.74
CA SER A 153 -17.99 -4.64 -10.09
C SER A 153 -18.30 -5.88 -10.92
N THR A 154 -19.34 -5.80 -11.75
CA THR A 154 -19.86 -6.92 -12.53
C THR A 154 -20.24 -6.50 -13.94
N LYS A 155 -20.18 -7.44 -14.90
CA LYS A 155 -20.64 -7.22 -16.28
C LYS A 155 -22.17 -7.13 -16.38
N LYS A 156 -22.88 -7.85 -15.52
CA LYS A 156 -24.35 -7.83 -15.43
C LYS A 156 -24.76 -7.05 -14.18
N LYS A 157 -25.89 -6.33 -14.27
CA LYS A 157 -26.45 -5.64 -13.12
C LYS A 157 -26.86 -6.65 -12.06
N ILE A 158 -26.51 -6.37 -10.82
CA ILE A 158 -26.98 -7.11 -9.64
C ILE A 158 -27.74 -6.15 -8.73
N SER A 159 -28.78 -6.63 -8.08
CA SER A 159 -29.60 -5.87 -7.13
C SER A 159 -29.50 -6.42 -5.70
N SER A 160 -28.90 -7.57 -5.53
CA SER A 160 -28.63 -8.21 -4.23
C SER A 160 -27.37 -9.06 -4.27
N LEU A 161 -26.85 -9.42 -3.09
CA LEU A 161 -25.71 -10.35 -2.99
C LEU A 161 -26.04 -11.78 -3.43
N ASP A 162 -27.30 -12.17 -3.44
CA ASP A 162 -27.68 -13.51 -3.91
C ASP A 162 -27.37 -13.72 -5.39
N GLU A 163 -27.38 -12.65 -6.17
CA GLU A 163 -27.15 -12.71 -7.60
C GLU A 163 -25.67 -12.96 -7.98
N ILE A 164 -24.73 -12.86 -7.01
CA ILE A 164 -23.33 -13.24 -7.28
C ILE A 164 -23.09 -14.75 -7.15
N ARG A 165 -24.05 -15.53 -6.69
CA ARG A 165 -23.92 -17.00 -6.58
C ARG A 165 -23.56 -17.61 -7.92
N GLY A 166 -22.51 -18.43 -7.91
CA GLY A 166 -21.98 -19.07 -9.12
C GLY A 166 -21.23 -18.17 -10.08
N MET A 167 -21.22 -16.83 -9.90
CA MET A 167 -20.46 -15.92 -10.74
C MET A 167 -18.95 -16.16 -10.58
N LYS A 168 -18.22 -16.13 -11.68
CA LYS A 168 -16.76 -16.12 -11.67
C LYS A 168 -16.27 -14.70 -11.34
N LEU A 169 -15.87 -14.48 -10.12
CA LEU A 169 -15.41 -13.16 -9.68
C LEU A 169 -13.90 -13.17 -9.48
N ARG A 170 -13.22 -12.22 -10.11
CA ARG A 170 -11.81 -12.01 -9.77
C ARG A 170 -11.71 -11.58 -8.30
N ALA A 171 -10.93 -12.31 -7.56
CA ALA A 171 -10.41 -11.88 -6.27
C ALA A 171 -8.96 -11.39 -6.42
N PRO A 172 -8.48 -10.46 -5.59
CA PRO A 172 -7.05 -10.31 -5.39
C PRO A 172 -6.47 -11.62 -4.84
N GLN A 173 -5.16 -11.78 -4.92
CA GLN A 173 -4.45 -12.93 -4.34
C GLN A 173 -4.39 -12.82 -2.80
N ILE A 174 -5.50 -12.43 -2.17
CA ILE A 174 -5.67 -12.17 -0.74
C ILE A 174 -6.64 -13.19 -0.19
N GLU A 175 -6.17 -14.05 0.70
CA GLU A 175 -6.92 -15.21 1.20
C GLU A 175 -8.28 -14.82 1.82
N GLY A 176 -8.31 -13.78 2.66
CA GLY A 176 -9.54 -13.30 3.29
C GLY A 176 -10.62 -12.88 2.29
N MET A 177 -10.24 -12.28 1.15
CA MET A 177 -11.19 -11.93 0.09
C MET A 177 -11.65 -13.16 -0.70
N VAL A 178 -10.77 -14.11 -0.95
CA VAL A 178 -11.12 -15.37 -1.61
C VAL A 178 -12.12 -16.16 -0.76
N GLU A 179 -11.88 -16.27 0.54
CA GLU A 179 -12.81 -16.92 1.47
C GLU A 179 -14.15 -16.19 1.55
N ALA A 180 -14.13 -14.86 1.57
CA ALA A 180 -15.31 -14.03 1.58
C ALA A 180 -16.22 -14.27 0.35
N LEU A 181 -15.65 -14.26 -0.84
CA LEU A 181 -16.41 -14.51 -2.07
C LEU A 181 -16.97 -15.94 -2.11
N LYS A 182 -16.21 -16.95 -1.66
CA LYS A 182 -16.70 -18.33 -1.51
C LYS A 182 -17.86 -18.41 -0.52
N HIS A 183 -17.74 -17.73 0.62
CA HIS A 183 -18.77 -17.70 1.65
C HIS A 183 -20.09 -17.09 1.13
N LEU A 184 -20.00 -16.09 0.26
CA LEU A 184 -21.14 -15.49 -0.42
C LEU A 184 -21.65 -16.32 -1.60
N GLY A 185 -21.01 -17.45 -1.91
CA GLY A 185 -21.44 -18.39 -2.95
C GLY A 185 -20.92 -18.08 -4.36
N ALA A 186 -20.03 -17.14 -4.52
CA ALA A 186 -19.35 -16.89 -5.79
C ALA A 186 -18.22 -17.91 -6.04
N ASN A 187 -17.73 -17.95 -7.27
CA ASN A 187 -16.55 -18.72 -7.69
C ASN A 187 -15.36 -17.76 -7.85
N PRO A 188 -14.57 -17.51 -6.80
CA PRO A 188 -13.45 -16.58 -6.88
C PRO A 188 -12.30 -17.15 -7.71
N THR A 189 -11.73 -16.30 -8.55
CA THR A 189 -10.52 -16.58 -9.33
C THR A 189 -9.43 -15.60 -8.90
N PRO A 190 -8.40 -16.04 -8.16
CA PRO A 190 -7.28 -15.18 -7.78
C PRO A 190 -6.47 -14.74 -9.00
N ILE A 191 -6.49 -13.44 -9.31
CA ILE A 191 -5.80 -12.85 -10.45
C ILE A 191 -5.08 -11.58 -9.98
N ALA A 192 -3.84 -11.35 -10.42
CA ALA A 192 -3.06 -10.17 -10.12
C ALA A 192 -3.75 -8.89 -10.64
N PHE A 193 -3.49 -7.73 -9.99
CA PHE A 193 -4.19 -6.48 -10.33
C PHE A 193 -3.98 -6.07 -11.80
N ASN A 194 -2.77 -6.16 -12.30
CA ASN A 194 -2.40 -5.80 -13.68
C ASN A 194 -3.02 -6.70 -14.76
N GLU A 195 -3.62 -7.83 -14.38
CA GLU A 195 -4.24 -8.80 -15.30
C GLU A 195 -5.77 -8.67 -15.34
N ILE A 196 -6.38 -7.85 -14.49
CA ILE A 196 -7.85 -7.74 -14.33
C ILE A 196 -8.52 -7.33 -15.65
N TYR A 197 -7.98 -6.30 -16.33
CA TYR A 197 -8.57 -5.79 -17.57
C TYR A 197 -8.71 -6.89 -18.64
N LEU A 198 -7.63 -7.62 -18.88
CA LEU A 198 -7.61 -8.73 -19.85
C LEU A 198 -8.53 -9.89 -19.44
N ALA A 199 -8.53 -10.24 -18.13
CA ALA A 199 -9.40 -11.31 -17.63
C ALA A 199 -10.89 -10.99 -17.81
N LEU A 200 -11.27 -9.72 -17.60
CA LEU A 200 -12.63 -9.24 -17.88
C LEU A 200 -12.90 -9.21 -19.39
N GLN A 201 -12.01 -8.64 -20.19
CA GLN A 201 -12.18 -8.52 -21.65
C GLN A 201 -12.37 -9.90 -22.29
N ASN A 202 -11.56 -10.89 -21.91
CA ASN A 202 -11.62 -12.25 -22.46
C ASN A 202 -12.73 -13.12 -21.87
N GLY A 203 -13.52 -12.62 -20.90
CA GLY A 203 -14.60 -13.40 -20.29
C GLY A 203 -14.12 -14.48 -19.31
N THR A 204 -12.87 -14.44 -18.87
CA THR A 204 -12.34 -15.33 -17.83
C THR A 204 -13.11 -15.17 -16.51
N VAL A 205 -13.53 -13.94 -16.22
CA VAL A 205 -14.35 -13.58 -15.06
C VAL A 205 -15.55 -12.72 -15.44
N ASP A 206 -16.60 -12.78 -14.64
CA ASP A 206 -17.87 -12.03 -14.81
C ASP A 206 -17.86 -10.68 -14.09
N GLY A 207 -16.89 -10.48 -13.21
CA GLY A 207 -16.70 -9.29 -12.39
C GLY A 207 -15.44 -9.37 -11.54
N PHE A 208 -15.23 -8.38 -10.70
CA PHE A 208 -14.04 -8.30 -9.85
C PHE A 208 -14.29 -7.55 -8.55
N VAL A 209 -13.43 -7.79 -7.57
CA VAL A 209 -13.29 -6.97 -6.37
C VAL A 209 -11.94 -6.25 -6.40
N SER A 210 -11.97 -4.94 -6.17
CA SER A 210 -10.77 -4.09 -6.08
C SER A 210 -11.09 -2.74 -5.44
N ALA A 211 -10.08 -1.95 -5.10
CA ALA A 211 -10.28 -0.57 -4.70
C ALA A 211 -10.82 0.27 -5.88
N LEU A 212 -11.72 1.22 -5.59
CA LEU A 212 -12.42 2.00 -6.61
C LEU A 212 -11.47 2.84 -7.46
N ASN A 213 -10.59 3.63 -6.83
CA ASN A 213 -9.68 4.53 -7.55
C ASN A 213 -8.73 3.80 -8.52
N PRO A 214 -8.01 2.75 -8.13
CA PRO A 214 -7.20 1.98 -9.08
C PRO A 214 -8.01 1.37 -10.21
N SER A 215 -9.27 0.99 -9.95
CA SER A 215 -10.17 0.44 -10.99
C SER A 215 -10.53 1.48 -12.04
N VAL A 216 -10.76 2.73 -11.63
CA VAL A 216 -11.00 3.85 -12.56
C VAL A 216 -9.70 4.22 -13.30
N ALA A 217 -8.57 4.31 -12.59
CA ALA A 217 -7.27 4.59 -13.20
C ALA A 217 -6.86 3.51 -14.23
N GLY A 218 -7.24 2.24 -13.98
CA GLY A 218 -7.07 1.11 -14.90
C GLY A 218 -8.14 1.01 -15.98
N LYS A 219 -9.13 1.92 -16.01
CA LYS A 219 -10.25 1.96 -16.95
C LYS A 219 -11.10 0.67 -16.97
N PHE A 220 -11.23 0.01 -15.83
CA PHE A 220 -11.98 -1.25 -15.75
C PHE A 220 -13.47 -1.08 -16.08
N PHE A 221 -13.99 0.15 -16.01
CA PHE A 221 -15.34 0.50 -16.46
C PHE A 221 -15.59 0.25 -17.96
N GLU A 222 -14.55 0.12 -18.79
CA GLU A 222 -14.68 -0.21 -20.21
C GLU A 222 -15.06 -1.71 -20.42
N VAL A 223 -14.68 -2.58 -19.49
CA VAL A 223 -14.82 -4.04 -19.56
C VAL A 223 -15.72 -4.64 -18.47
N SER A 224 -16.18 -3.82 -17.51
CA SER A 224 -17.13 -4.21 -16.47
C SER A 224 -18.12 -3.06 -16.25
N LYS A 225 -19.37 -3.28 -16.61
CA LYS A 225 -20.36 -2.20 -16.75
C LYS A 225 -20.88 -1.66 -15.42
N TYR A 226 -21.10 -2.52 -14.44
CA TYR A 226 -21.77 -2.14 -13.18
C TYR A 226 -20.80 -2.16 -12.02
N VAL A 227 -20.94 -1.20 -11.12
CA VAL A 227 -20.16 -1.12 -9.87
C VAL A 227 -21.08 -0.85 -8.70
N LEU A 228 -20.85 -1.54 -7.58
CA LEU A 228 -21.53 -1.22 -6.33
C LEU A 228 -20.94 0.06 -5.73
N SER A 229 -21.80 1.00 -5.35
CA SER A 229 -21.42 2.18 -4.56
C SER A 229 -21.15 1.85 -3.10
N ASN A 230 -21.61 0.69 -2.64
CA ASN A 230 -21.41 0.22 -1.28
C ASN A 230 -19.94 -0.18 -1.07
N PRO A 231 -19.35 0.15 0.08
CA PRO A 231 -18.08 -0.43 0.50
C PRO A 231 -18.18 -1.96 0.62
N PHE A 232 -17.40 -2.67 -0.18
CA PHE A 232 -17.26 -4.12 -0.08
C PHE A 232 -16.08 -4.54 0.79
N GLY A 233 -15.30 -3.57 1.27
CA GLY A 233 -14.16 -3.69 2.16
C GLY A 233 -13.38 -2.39 2.23
N GLU A 234 -12.39 -2.34 3.11
CA GLU A 234 -11.48 -1.19 3.23
C GLU A 234 -10.25 -1.36 2.34
N GLY A 235 -9.90 -0.31 1.61
CA GLY A 235 -8.68 -0.25 0.81
C GLY A 235 -7.49 0.13 1.69
N LEU A 236 -6.73 -0.86 2.08
CA LEU A 236 -5.58 -0.73 2.98
C LEU A 236 -4.30 -1.08 2.23
N ASP A 237 -3.56 -0.09 1.78
CA ASP A 237 -2.25 -0.31 1.17
C ASP A 237 -1.15 -0.20 2.23
N LYS A 238 -0.28 -1.20 2.31
CA LYS A 238 0.89 -1.17 3.17
C LYS A 238 2.02 -0.46 2.47
N GLU A 239 2.63 0.48 3.19
CA GLU A 239 3.92 1.03 2.82
C GLU A 239 4.98 0.24 3.59
N ALA A 240 5.83 -0.49 2.90
CA ALA A 240 6.84 -1.34 3.51
C ALA A 240 8.22 -1.10 2.89
N ILE A 241 9.26 -1.16 3.73
CA ILE A 241 10.65 -1.10 3.31
C ILE A 241 11.36 -2.41 3.66
N SER A 242 12.24 -2.90 2.80
CA SER A 242 13.02 -4.10 3.13
C SER A 242 13.92 -3.83 4.33
N THR A 243 14.05 -4.81 5.24
CA THR A 243 14.90 -4.68 6.43
C THR A 243 16.35 -4.38 6.06
N ARG A 244 16.80 -4.88 4.90
CA ARG A 244 18.12 -4.58 4.34
C ARG A 244 18.25 -3.10 3.95
N ALA A 245 17.26 -2.53 3.26
CA ALA A 245 17.26 -1.12 2.89
C ALA A 245 17.16 -0.24 4.14
N TRP A 246 16.31 -0.61 5.10
CA TRP A 246 16.15 0.09 6.36
C TRP A 246 17.45 0.23 7.16
N ARG A 247 18.24 -0.85 7.24
CA ARG A 247 19.55 -0.83 7.93
C ARG A 247 20.61 0.03 7.23
N ARG A 248 20.41 0.43 5.97
CA ARG A 248 21.29 1.36 5.24
C ARG A 248 21.01 2.82 5.57
N LEU A 249 19.87 3.11 6.20
CA LEU A 249 19.46 4.44 6.62
C LEU A 249 20.03 4.74 8.00
N SER A 250 20.51 5.96 8.21
CA SER A 250 20.84 6.44 9.55
C SER A 250 19.57 6.62 10.40
N ASP A 251 19.73 6.68 11.73
CA ASP A 251 18.59 6.91 12.64
C ASP A 251 17.83 8.19 12.33
N SER A 252 18.54 9.25 11.91
CA SER A 252 17.92 10.50 11.47
C SER A 252 17.12 10.34 10.19
N GLN A 253 17.64 9.60 9.21
CA GLN A 253 16.93 9.30 7.96
C GLN A 253 15.71 8.42 8.22
N GLN A 254 15.81 7.42 9.09
CA GLN A 254 14.69 6.57 9.49
C GLN A 254 13.55 7.38 10.12
N ARG A 255 13.88 8.32 11.03
CA ARG A 255 12.89 9.22 11.61
C ARG A 255 12.22 10.11 10.57
N VAL A 256 12.99 10.67 9.64
CA VAL A 256 12.42 11.48 8.54
C VAL A 256 11.44 10.69 7.71
N VAL A 257 11.77 9.44 7.34
CA VAL A 257 10.87 8.56 6.56
C VAL A 257 9.55 8.35 7.29
N LEU A 258 9.60 7.93 8.57
CA LEU A 258 8.39 7.65 9.36
C LEU A 258 7.53 8.91 9.56
N GLN A 259 8.14 10.03 9.94
CA GLN A 259 7.43 11.29 10.15
C GLN A 259 6.80 11.81 8.87
N THR A 260 7.52 11.75 7.75
CA THR A 260 6.99 12.21 6.46
C THR A 260 5.82 11.35 6.01
N PHE A 261 5.89 10.03 6.19
CA PHE A 261 4.76 9.15 5.89
C PHE A 261 3.54 9.50 6.76
N GLU A 262 3.70 9.63 8.07
CA GLU A 262 2.61 9.92 9.01
C GLU A 262 1.93 11.25 8.69
N GLU A 263 2.72 12.30 8.41
CA GLU A 263 2.21 13.63 8.08
C GLU A 263 1.41 13.65 6.76
N LEU A 264 1.89 12.94 5.74
CA LEU A 264 1.28 12.95 4.42
C LEU A 264 0.15 11.92 4.26
N GLU A 265 0.15 10.81 5.03
CA GLU A 265 -0.87 9.77 4.91
C GLU A 265 -2.27 10.34 5.13
N ALA A 266 -2.47 11.09 6.19
CA ALA A 266 -3.80 11.60 6.54
C ALA A 266 -4.32 12.62 5.54
N THR A 267 -3.46 13.47 4.98
CA THR A 267 -3.83 14.59 4.10
C THR A 267 -3.83 14.22 2.63
N GLU A 268 -2.78 13.55 2.16
CA GLU A 268 -2.53 13.32 0.73
C GLU A 268 -2.96 11.93 0.27
N TYR A 269 -3.09 10.96 1.18
CA TYR A 269 -3.51 9.62 0.82
C TYR A 269 -4.96 9.36 1.21
N PHE A 270 -5.26 9.37 2.50
CA PHE A 270 -6.61 9.09 2.99
C PHE A 270 -7.64 10.11 2.49
N GLN A 271 -7.36 11.40 2.65
CA GLN A 271 -8.28 12.44 2.20
C GLN A 271 -8.45 12.43 0.69
N ALA A 272 -7.37 12.17 -0.07
CA ALA A 272 -7.47 12.02 -1.52
C ALA A 272 -8.35 10.82 -1.91
N GLY A 273 -8.25 9.69 -1.20
CA GLY A 273 -9.09 8.51 -1.41
C GLY A 273 -10.57 8.82 -1.16
N ILE A 274 -10.88 9.51 -0.07
CA ILE A 274 -12.27 9.92 0.25
C ILE A 274 -12.81 10.90 -0.80
N ASN A 275 -12.04 11.93 -1.15
CA ASN A 275 -12.46 12.94 -2.13
C ASN A 275 -12.68 12.35 -3.53
N ALA A 276 -11.94 11.29 -3.89
CA ALA A 276 -12.05 10.66 -5.19
C ALA A 276 -13.33 9.81 -5.36
N ILE A 277 -13.95 9.33 -4.28
CA ILE A 277 -15.09 8.38 -4.37
C ILE A 277 -16.18 8.90 -5.31
N THR A 278 -16.66 10.11 -5.09
CA THR A 278 -17.73 10.71 -5.91
C THR A 278 -17.30 10.89 -7.36
N THR A 279 -16.08 11.37 -7.59
CA THR A 279 -15.52 11.58 -8.92
C THR A 279 -15.35 10.26 -9.66
N ASP A 280 -14.83 9.24 -8.99
CA ASP A 280 -14.60 7.92 -9.55
C ASP A 280 -15.92 7.21 -9.91
N LEU A 281 -16.94 7.29 -9.05
CA LEU A 281 -18.29 6.79 -9.36
C LEU A 281 -18.95 7.58 -10.51
N ASN A 282 -18.73 8.88 -10.59
CA ASN A 282 -19.23 9.69 -11.70
C ASN A 282 -18.54 9.34 -13.03
N THR A 283 -17.24 9.06 -13.01
CA THR A 283 -16.52 8.54 -14.18
C THR A 283 -17.14 7.23 -14.68
N TRP A 284 -17.51 6.33 -13.75
CA TRP A 284 -18.21 5.09 -14.09
C TRP A 284 -19.58 5.35 -14.75
N ARG A 285 -20.39 6.28 -14.16
CA ARG A 285 -21.68 6.69 -14.74
C ARG A 285 -21.56 7.33 -16.11
N GLN A 286 -20.56 8.18 -16.31
CA GLN A 286 -20.31 8.82 -17.62
C GLN A 286 -19.98 7.80 -18.71
N ALA A 287 -19.21 6.76 -18.36
CA ALA A 287 -18.83 5.72 -19.31
C ALA A 287 -19.97 4.74 -19.62
N ASN A 288 -20.85 4.42 -18.65
CA ASN A 288 -21.78 3.29 -18.74
C ASN A 288 -23.26 3.65 -18.54
N GLY A 289 -23.57 4.94 -18.29
CA GLY A 289 -24.92 5.41 -17.99
C GLY A 289 -25.23 5.45 -16.50
N ALA A 290 -26.29 6.20 -16.15
CA ALA A 290 -26.67 6.45 -14.76
C ALA A 290 -26.89 5.18 -13.93
N ASP A 291 -27.46 4.14 -14.55
CA ASP A 291 -27.80 2.86 -13.93
C ASP A 291 -26.57 1.96 -13.65
N SER A 292 -25.38 2.36 -14.07
CA SER A 292 -24.17 1.53 -13.90
C SER A 292 -23.62 1.54 -12.47
N VAL A 293 -23.99 2.52 -11.67
CA VAL A 293 -23.65 2.58 -10.24
C VAL A 293 -24.85 2.09 -9.44
N VAL A 294 -24.68 0.94 -8.82
CA VAL A 294 -25.76 0.23 -8.11
C VAL A 294 -25.55 0.33 -6.61
N THR A 295 -26.61 0.44 -5.85
CA THR A 295 -26.59 0.38 -4.38
C THR A 295 -27.41 -0.82 -3.92
N ILE A 296 -26.85 -1.59 -2.99
CA ILE A 296 -27.53 -2.71 -2.31
C ILE A 296 -27.61 -2.44 -0.80
N ASP A 297 -28.29 -3.31 -0.05
CA ASP A 297 -28.32 -3.17 1.42
C ASP A 297 -26.92 -3.41 2.04
N GLN A 298 -26.29 -2.36 2.55
CA GLN A 298 -24.98 -2.45 3.22
C GLN A 298 -25.05 -3.36 4.46
N GLN A 299 -26.16 -3.36 5.18
CA GLN A 299 -26.31 -4.18 6.37
C GLN A 299 -26.39 -5.68 6.00
N ASP A 300 -26.86 -6.01 4.80
CA ASP A 300 -26.86 -7.40 4.34
C ASP A 300 -25.43 -7.91 4.13
N ILE A 301 -24.53 -7.08 3.60
CA ILE A 301 -23.09 -7.42 3.50
C ILE A 301 -22.54 -7.73 4.90
N VAL A 302 -22.75 -6.82 5.85
CA VAL A 302 -22.23 -6.97 7.22
C VAL A 302 -22.76 -8.21 7.89
N ARG A 303 -24.10 -8.43 7.88
CA ARG A 303 -24.75 -9.61 8.51
C ARG A 303 -24.24 -10.93 7.95
N ARG A 304 -24.13 -11.04 6.63
CA ARG A 304 -23.67 -12.27 5.98
C ARG A 304 -22.22 -12.57 6.26
N MET A 305 -21.40 -11.54 6.39
CA MET A 305 -19.96 -11.69 6.59
C MET A 305 -19.54 -11.89 8.05
N GLU A 306 -20.37 -11.50 9.01
CA GLU A 306 -20.02 -11.56 10.43
C GLU A 306 -19.59 -12.96 10.92
N PRO A 307 -20.27 -14.07 10.58
CA PRO A 307 -19.83 -15.41 11.00
C PRO A 307 -18.47 -15.78 10.45
N LEU A 308 -18.18 -15.42 9.19
CA LEU A 308 -16.89 -15.66 8.57
C LEU A 308 -15.82 -14.81 9.24
N ASN A 309 -16.07 -13.51 9.42
CA ASN A 309 -15.11 -12.57 10.00
C ASN A 309 -14.73 -12.95 11.43
N LYS A 310 -15.70 -13.40 12.23
CA LYS A 310 -15.46 -13.94 13.57
C LYS A 310 -14.57 -15.18 13.51
N ARG A 311 -14.88 -16.14 12.65
CA ARG A 311 -14.08 -17.34 12.47
C ARG A 311 -12.64 -16.99 12.06
N LEU A 312 -12.47 -16.12 11.06
CA LEU A 312 -11.13 -15.72 10.57
C LEU A 312 -10.31 -15.03 11.66
N ALA A 313 -10.90 -14.09 12.39
CA ALA A 313 -10.22 -13.38 13.46
C ALA A 313 -9.78 -14.31 14.59
N ASP A 314 -10.69 -15.18 15.05
CA ASP A 314 -10.44 -16.12 16.14
C ASP A 314 -9.46 -17.24 15.74
N GLU A 315 -9.49 -17.72 14.49
CA GLU A 315 -8.51 -18.70 13.98
C GLU A 315 -7.08 -18.12 13.89
N VAL A 316 -6.96 -16.87 13.41
CA VAL A 316 -5.65 -16.27 13.13
C VAL A 316 -5.01 -15.70 14.39
N TYR A 317 -5.80 -15.05 15.24
CA TYR A 317 -5.27 -14.31 16.39
C TYR A 317 -5.60 -14.93 17.75
N GLY A 318 -6.50 -15.90 17.78
CA GLY A 318 -6.94 -16.59 18.98
C GLY A 318 -8.39 -16.27 19.37
N PRO A 319 -9.02 -17.16 20.15
CA PRO A 319 -10.41 -17.01 20.57
C PRO A 319 -10.70 -15.67 21.24
N GLY A 320 -11.85 -15.04 20.92
CA GLY A 320 -12.28 -13.76 21.45
C GLY A 320 -11.67 -12.53 20.77
N THR A 321 -10.81 -12.73 19.75
CA THR A 321 -10.22 -11.62 19.02
C THR A 321 -11.26 -10.81 18.25
N TRP A 322 -12.27 -11.47 17.68
CA TRP A 322 -13.35 -10.76 16.98
C TRP A 322 -14.08 -9.77 17.90
N ASP A 323 -14.42 -10.21 19.12
CA ASP A 323 -15.11 -9.36 20.08
C ASP A 323 -14.22 -8.18 20.50
N THR A 324 -12.91 -8.41 20.65
CA THR A 324 -11.92 -7.35 20.89
C THR A 324 -11.89 -6.35 19.74
N ILE A 325 -11.81 -6.83 18.48
CA ILE A 325 -11.83 -5.98 17.30
C ILE A 325 -13.11 -5.14 17.28
N ARG A 326 -14.26 -5.75 17.51
CA ARG A 326 -15.56 -5.06 17.46
C ARG A 326 -15.75 -4.03 18.57
N SER A 327 -15.04 -4.14 19.68
CA SER A 327 -15.08 -3.18 20.79
C SER A 327 -14.25 -1.91 20.57
N LEU A 328 -13.26 -1.95 19.65
CA LEU A 328 -12.43 -0.81 19.27
C LEU A 328 -13.20 0.19 18.38
#